data_0bf54304744315ce81b8f4694c45b050
#
_entry.id   0bf54304744315ce81b8f4694c45b050
#
_cell.length_a   1.000
_cell.length_b   1.000
_cell.length_c   1.000
_cell.angle_alpha   90.00
_cell.angle_beta   90.00
_cell.angle_gamma   90.00
#
_symmetry.space_group_name_H-M   'P 1'
#
loop_
_entity.id
_entity.type
_entity.pdbx_description
1 polymer ?
#
loop_
_entity_poly.entity_id
_entity_poly.type
_entity_poly.pdbx_seq_one_letter_code
_entity_poly.pdbx_strand_id
1 'polypeptide(L)'
;MSASLNDVRIWMTRYGMSSYFTLGVLGNLINVFMFTRKNPLCNSCSLYLLAISISHIFTANLGVVPTIYNLDHVDLATYSFIYCKLRLYIMHSSIMIGRTLIVAACIDRYALCSNYQRFRSLNNPKVALRIIIVIVIAWLCINIYIPFVMAFTENNCLMLGSTALIWAIYTVAVPGILTPVLMSTFGLLAIRNRCQLQGRLNGNRNYGNKRDYTLTVMLLSEVL
;
A
#
# COMPACT_ATOMS: atom_id res chain seq x y z
N MET A 1 -33.94 -21.98 2.78
CA MET A 1 -32.60 -22.56 2.57
C MET A 1 -31.60 -21.59 3.15
N SER A 2 -31.08 -21.84 4.33
CA SER A 2 -29.96 -21.05 4.87
C SER A 2 -28.70 -21.46 4.12
N ALA A 3 -28.14 -20.56 3.30
CA ALA A 3 -26.83 -20.77 2.73
C ALA A 3 -25.86 -21.03 3.89
N SER A 4 -25.09 -22.10 3.82
CA SER A 4 -24.06 -22.39 4.81
C SER A 4 -23.07 -21.22 4.80
N LEU A 5 -22.54 -20.83 5.97
CA LEU A 5 -21.47 -19.80 6.07
C LEU A 5 -20.30 -20.12 5.13
N ASN A 6 -20.07 -21.40 4.87
CA ASN A 6 -19.03 -21.84 3.94
C ASN A 6 -19.37 -21.48 2.47
N ASP A 7 -20.65 -21.62 2.07
CA ASP A 7 -21.08 -21.26 0.71
C ASP A 7 -20.94 -19.76 0.47
N VAL A 8 -21.32 -18.96 1.46
CA VAL A 8 -21.14 -17.49 1.42
C VAL A 8 -19.67 -17.13 1.30
N ARG A 9 -18.79 -17.77 2.09
CA ARG A 9 -17.34 -17.55 2.01
C ARG A 9 -16.80 -17.88 0.62
N ILE A 10 -17.16 -19.04 0.07
CA ILE A 10 -16.70 -19.47 -1.27
C ILE A 10 -17.18 -18.48 -2.33
N TRP A 11 -18.44 -18.08 -2.27
CA TRP A 11 -19.02 -17.13 -3.22
C TRP A 11 -18.32 -15.76 -3.16
N MET A 12 -18.12 -15.22 -1.96
CA MET A 12 -17.42 -13.95 -1.77
C MET A 12 -15.96 -14.03 -2.23
N THR A 13 -15.27 -15.13 -1.96
CA THR A 13 -13.88 -15.29 -2.40
C THR A 13 -13.81 -15.41 -3.92
N ARG A 14 -14.69 -16.18 -4.54
CA ARG A 14 -14.68 -16.43 -5.98
C ARG A 14 -15.01 -15.17 -6.78
N TYR A 15 -16.08 -14.47 -6.45
CA TYR A 15 -16.56 -13.32 -7.23
C TYR A 15 -16.06 -11.99 -6.66
N GLY A 16 -16.14 -11.80 -5.36
CA GLY A 16 -15.72 -10.54 -4.72
C GLY A 16 -14.23 -10.29 -4.83
N MET A 17 -13.40 -11.29 -4.47
CA MET A 17 -11.94 -11.14 -4.59
C MET A 17 -11.47 -11.10 -6.04
N SER A 18 -12.13 -11.81 -6.97
CA SER A 18 -11.77 -11.73 -8.40
C SER A 18 -12.07 -10.35 -8.98
N SER A 19 -13.20 -9.74 -8.62
CA SER A 19 -13.55 -8.38 -9.03
C SER A 19 -12.58 -7.36 -8.44
N TYR A 20 -12.26 -7.48 -7.14
CA TYR A 20 -11.26 -6.64 -6.48
C TYR A 20 -9.88 -6.76 -7.13
N PHE A 21 -9.45 -7.97 -7.45
CA PHE A 21 -8.17 -8.23 -8.11
C PHE A 21 -8.10 -7.56 -9.49
N THR A 22 -9.10 -7.79 -10.34
CA THR A 22 -9.13 -7.23 -11.71
C THR A 22 -9.13 -5.71 -11.69
N LEU A 23 -10.01 -5.09 -10.93
CA LEU A 23 -10.09 -3.62 -10.82
C LEU A 23 -8.82 -3.04 -10.19
N GLY A 24 -8.31 -3.66 -9.13
CA GLY A 24 -7.09 -3.23 -8.45
C GLY A 24 -5.86 -3.31 -9.34
N VAL A 25 -5.65 -4.44 -10.03
CA VAL A 25 -4.49 -4.59 -10.94
C VAL A 25 -4.60 -3.65 -12.14
N LEU A 26 -5.78 -3.54 -12.77
CA LEU A 26 -5.97 -2.61 -13.89
C LEU A 26 -5.73 -1.16 -13.49
N GLY A 27 -6.27 -0.71 -12.35
CA GLY A 27 -6.05 0.64 -11.84
C GLY A 27 -4.57 0.92 -11.57
N ASN A 28 -3.87 0.00 -10.92
CA ASN A 28 -2.45 0.16 -10.64
C ASN A 28 -1.58 0.10 -11.92
N LEU A 29 -1.93 -0.74 -12.91
CA LEU A 29 -1.24 -0.74 -14.20
C LEU A 29 -1.41 0.57 -14.97
N ILE A 30 -2.62 1.14 -14.95
CA ILE A 30 -2.87 2.47 -15.55
C ILE A 30 -2.02 3.53 -14.84
N ASN A 31 -1.94 3.51 -13.51
CA ASN A 31 -1.08 4.41 -12.75
C ASN A 31 0.40 4.26 -13.14
N VAL A 32 0.91 3.03 -13.19
CA VAL A 32 2.29 2.75 -13.61
C VAL A 32 2.53 3.32 -15.02
N PHE A 33 1.65 3.05 -15.97
CA PHE A 33 1.77 3.54 -17.33
C PHE A 33 1.74 5.08 -17.42
N MET A 34 0.82 5.72 -16.68
CA MET A 34 0.72 7.18 -16.68
C MET A 34 1.95 7.85 -16.07
N PHE A 35 2.47 7.31 -14.97
CA PHE A 35 3.60 7.91 -14.27
C PHE A 35 4.95 7.61 -14.92
N THR A 36 5.10 6.50 -15.65
CA THR A 36 6.32 6.22 -16.42
C THR A 36 6.45 7.07 -17.67
N ARG A 37 5.33 7.42 -18.33
CA ARG A 37 5.36 8.27 -19.53
C ARG A 37 5.68 9.74 -19.28
N LYS A 38 5.34 10.27 -18.10
CA LYS A 38 5.54 11.69 -17.76
C LYS A 38 6.78 11.79 -16.88
N ASN A 39 7.98 11.93 -17.44
CA ASN A 39 9.23 12.14 -16.68
C ASN A 39 9.00 12.12 -15.17
N PRO A 40 8.98 10.96 -14.50
CA PRO A 40 8.56 10.82 -13.10
C PRO A 40 9.50 11.59 -12.15
N LEU A 41 10.73 11.86 -12.63
CA LEU A 41 11.75 12.61 -11.91
C LEU A 41 11.42 14.10 -11.69
N CYS A 42 10.35 14.61 -12.31
CA CYS A 42 9.96 16.02 -12.14
C CYS A 42 9.06 16.25 -10.91
N ASN A 43 8.48 15.23 -10.30
CA ASN A 43 7.50 15.41 -9.22
C ASN A 43 7.62 14.29 -8.15
N SER A 44 7.92 14.67 -6.90
CA SER A 44 8.06 13.72 -5.78
C SER A 44 6.81 12.85 -5.58
N CYS A 45 5.62 13.42 -5.67
CA CYS A 45 4.37 12.68 -5.53
C CYS A 45 4.18 11.60 -6.59
N SER A 46 4.56 11.86 -7.84
CA SER A 46 4.47 10.85 -8.92
C SER A 46 5.37 9.65 -8.66
N LEU A 47 6.53 9.87 -8.03
CA LEU A 47 7.44 8.78 -7.63
C LEU A 47 6.82 7.91 -6.53
N TYR A 48 6.21 8.55 -5.51
CA TYR A 48 5.50 7.80 -4.46
C TYR A 48 4.35 6.98 -5.05
N LEU A 49 3.48 7.58 -5.88
CA LEU A 49 2.35 6.88 -6.50
C LEU A 49 2.80 5.71 -7.39
N LEU A 50 3.89 5.87 -8.13
CA LEU A 50 4.48 4.79 -8.91
C LEU A 50 4.93 3.63 -8.02
N ALA A 51 5.67 3.92 -6.94
CA ALA A 51 6.15 2.91 -6.01
C ALA A 51 5.00 2.21 -5.26
N ILE A 52 3.96 2.95 -4.87
CA ILE A 52 2.73 2.42 -4.26
C ILE A 52 2.05 1.44 -5.23
N SER A 53 1.83 1.85 -6.48
CA SER A 53 1.16 1.00 -7.48
C SER A 53 1.93 -0.30 -7.74
N ILE A 54 3.25 -0.25 -7.78
CA ILE A 54 4.09 -1.46 -7.89
C ILE A 54 3.89 -2.37 -6.66
N SER A 55 3.92 -1.81 -5.44
CA SER A 55 3.71 -2.57 -4.21
C SER A 55 2.33 -3.23 -4.17
N HIS A 56 1.28 -2.52 -4.61
CA HIS A 56 -0.09 -3.05 -4.67
C HIS A 56 -0.23 -4.19 -5.68
N ILE A 57 0.44 -4.10 -6.85
CA ILE A 57 0.46 -5.20 -7.84
C ILE A 57 1.10 -6.46 -7.21
N PHE A 58 2.22 -6.33 -6.50
CA PHE A 58 2.83 -7.47 -5.81
C PHE A 58 1.91 -8.05 -4.74
N THR A 59 1.29 -7.20 -3.92
CA THR A 59 0.34 -7.62 -2.88
C THR A 59 -0.86 -8.36 -3.47
N ALA A 60 -1.45 -7.83 -4.55
CA ALA A 60 -2.60 -8.45 -5.20
C ALA A 60 -2.26 -9.83 -5.78
N ASN A 61 -1.13 -9.95 -6.48
CA ASN A 61 -0.73 -11.21 -7.09
C ASN A 61 -0.36 -12.29 -6.04
N LEU A 62 0.36 -11.93 -4.98
CA LEU A 62 0.80 -12.91 -3.97
C LEU A 62 -0.26 -13.20 -2.90
N GLY A 63 -1.20 -12.28 -2.69
CA GLY A 63 -2.28 -12.44 -1.72
C GLY A 63 -3.55 -13.02 -2.33
N VAL A 64 -4.10 -12.37 -3.36
CA VAL A 64 -5.42 -12.66 -3.88
C VAL A 64 -5.42 -13.86 -4.82
N VAL A 65 -4.47 -13.94 -5.76
CA VAL A 65 -4.43 -15.04 -6.74
C VAL A 65 -4.34 -16.42 -6.07
N PRO A 66 -3.44 -16.66 -5.11
CA PRO A 66 -3.40 -17.96 -4.44
C PRO A 66 -4.66 -18.24 -3.62
N THR A 67 -5.29 -17.22 -3.05
CA THR A 67 -6.53 -17.39 -2.26
C THR A 67 -7.69 -17.86 -3.14
N ILE A 68 -7.78 -17.34 -4.37
CA ILE A 68 -8.79 -17.77 -5.36
C ILE A 68 -8.44 -19.18 -5.87
N TYR A 69 -7.16 -19.43 -6.19
CA TYR A 69 -6.69 -20.71 -6.70
C TYR A 69 -6.96 -21.87 -5.72
N ASN A 70 -6.77 -21.62 -4.42
CA ASN A 70 -6.97 -22.60 -3.35
C ASN A 70 -8.46 -22.96 -3.10
N LEU A 71 -9.42 -22.33 -3.79
CA LEU A 71 -10.83 -22.74 -3.70
C LEU A 71 -11.06 -24.08 -4.39
N ASP A 72 -10.38 -24.33 -5.50
CA ASP A 72 -10.62 -25.49 -6.37
C ASP A 72 -9.39 -26.41 -6.46
N HIS A 73 -8.22 -25.96 -5.92
CA HIS A 73 -6.95 -26.68 -5.99
C HIS A 73 -6.28 -26.73 -4.62
N VAL A 74 -5.34 -27.65 -4.47
CA VAL A 74 -4.52 -27.76 -3.26
C VAL A 74 -3.54 -26.58 -3.21
N ASP A 75 -3.32 -26.03 -2.02
CA ASP A 75 -2.43 -24.87 -1.83
C ASP A 75 -0.98 -25.21 -2.23
N LEU A 76 -0.42 -24.45 -3.12
CA LEU A 76 0.98 -24.55 -3.55
C LEU A 76 1.95 -24.43 -2.36
N ALA A 77 1.55 -23.77 -1.28
CA ALA A 77 2.35 -23.64 -0.07
C ALA A 77 2.52 -24.98 0.67
N THR A 78 1.67 -25.97 0.40
CA THR A 78 1.80 -27.31 1.00
C THR A 78 2.83 -28.19 0.30
N TYR A 79 3.16 -27.89 -0.95
CA TYR A 79 4.12 -28.67 -1.75
C TYR A 79 5.52 -28.06 -1.85
N SER A 80 5.61 -26.75 -1.72
CA SER A 80 6.86 -26.03 -1.93
C SER A 80 7.34 -25.30 -0.67
N PHE A 81 8.42 -25.78 -0.09
CA PHE A 81 9.10 -25.17 1.06
C PHE A 81 9.46 -23.70 0.80
N ILE A 82 10.02 -23.41 -0.37
CA ILE A 82 10.42 -22.04 -0.75
C ILE A 82 9.21 -21.14 -0.88
N TYR A 83 8.15 -21.60 -1.54
CA TYR A 83 6.93 -20.84 -1.71
C TYR A 83 6.22 -20.57 -0.37
N CYS A 84 6.14 -21.56 0.52
CA CYS A 84 5.62 -21.41 1.88
C CYS A 84 6.30 -20.25 2.64
N LYS A 85 7.62 -20.23 2.63
CA LYS A 85 8.40 -19.24 3.39
C LYS A 85 8.41 -17.85 2.77
N LEU A 86 8.56 -17.78 1.44
CA LEU A 86 8.73 -16.49 0.76
C LEU A 86 7.41 -15.78 0.44
N ARG A 87 6.32 -16.49 0.20
CA ARG A 87 5.03 -15.91 -0.14
C ARG A 87 4.58 -14.88 0.89
N LEU A 88 4.48 -15.29 2.16
CA LEU A 88 4.04 -14.41 3.24
C LEU A 88 5.01 -13.26 3.48
N TYR A 89 6.31 -13.52 3.41
CA TYR A 89 7.35 -12.50 3.56
C TYR A 89 7.21 -11.39 2.51
N ILE A 90 7.13 -11.76 1.23
CA ILE A 90 7.06 -10.78 0.14
C ILE A 90 5.71 -10.05 0.16
N MET A 91 4.60 -10.78 0.37
CA MET A 91 3.26 -10.22 0.44
C MET A 91 3.17 -9.19 1.58
N HIS A 92 3.57 -9.57 2.79
CA HIS A 92 3.48 -8.68 3.95
C HIS A 92 4.41 -7.47 3.81
N SER A 93 5.64 -7.68 3.34
CA SER A 93 6.57 -6.57 3.07
C SER A 93 5.99 -5.58 2.06
N SER A 94 5.38 -6.07 0.97
CA SER A 94 4.75 -5.22 -0.03
C SER A 94 3.57 -4.41 0.54
N ILE A 95 2.74 -5.00 1.41
CA ILE A 95 1.65 -4.30 2.11
C ILE A 95 2.22 -3.16 2.96
N MET A 96 3.24 -3.43 3.76
CA MET A 96 3.82 -2.44 4.67
C MET A 96 4.56 -1.33 3.91
N ILE A 97 5.27 -1.67 2.85
CA ILE A 97 5.90 -0.70 1.93
C ILE A 97 4.82 0.22 1.33
N GLY A 98 3.78 -0.33 0.72
CA GLY A 98 2.71 0.44 0.10
C GLY A 98 2.06 1.43 1.08
N ARG A 99 1.65 0.96 2.24
CA ARG A 99 1.03 1.79 3.28
C ARG A 99 1.96 2.90 3.81
N THR A 100 3.21 2.58 4.06
CA THR A 100 4.19 3.58 4.53
C THR A 100 4.48 4.62 3.44
N LEU A 101 4.52 4.21 2.17
CA LEU A 101 4.67 5.14 1.04
C LEU A 101 3.47 6.07 0.89
N ILE A 102 2.24 5.63 1.17
CA ILE A 102 1.06 6.52 1.18
C ILE A 102 1.21 7.58 2.27
N VAL A 103 1.61 7.19 3.49
CA VAL A 103 1.89 8.15 4.57
C VAL A 103 2.96 9.14 4.15
N ALA A 104 4.07 8.67 3.56
CA ALA A 104 5.15 9.53 3.07
C ALA A 104 4.67 10.49 1.97
N ALA A 105 3.81 10.04 1.05
CA ALA A 105 3.19 10.87 0.03
C ALA A 105 2.28 11.96 0.63
N CYS A 106 1.51 11.63 1.68
CA CYS A 106 0.69 12.61 2.40
C CYS A 106 1.56 13.66 3.11
N ILE A 107 2.67 13.25 3.72
CA ILE A 107 3.65 14.16 4.34
C ILE A 107 4.30 15.07 3.30
N ASP A 108 4.67 14.54 2.13
CA ASP A 108 5.21 15.31 1.02
C ASP A 108 4.22 16.39 0.53
N ARG A 109 2.93 16.05 0.44
CA ARG A 109 1.87 17.02 0.09
C ARG A 109 1.67 18.07 1.18
N TYR A 110 1.70 17.67 2.45
CA TYR A 110 1.66 18.60 3.57
C TYR A 110 2.85 19.57 3.54
N ALA A 111 4.05 19.05 3.32
CA ALA A 111 5.29 19.85 3.25
C ALA A 111 5.25 20.87 2.11
N LEU A 112 4.72 20.50 0.94
CA LEU A 112 4.56 21.41 -0.20
C LEU A 112 3.68 22.61 0.15
N CYS A 113 2.61 22.40 0.93
CA CYS A 113 1.67 23.42 1.34
C CYS A 113 2.10 24.20 2.59
N SER A 114 3.25 23.85 3.20
CA SER A 114 3.74 24.48 4.42
C SER A 114 4.28 25.89 4.16
N ASN A 115 4.09 26.79 5.15
CA ASN A 115 4.67 28.14 5.13
C ASN A 115 6.18 28.15 5.40
N TYR A 116 6.72 27.07 5.97
CA TYR A 116 8.15 26.99 6.31
C TYR A 116 8.98 26.52 5.12
N GLN A 117 9.94 27.34 4.73
CA GLN A 117 10.82 27.08 3.58
C GLN A 117 11.60 25.74 3.71
N ARG A 118 11.98 25.37 4.93
CA ARG A 118 12.67 24.10 5.23
C ARG A 118 11.81 22.86 4.88
N PHE A 119 10.51 22.92 5.12
CA PHE A 119 9.60 21.81 4.75
C PHE A 119 9.37 21.74 3.24
N ARG A 120 9.29 22.90 2.56
CA ARG A 120 9.13 22.94 1.10
C ARG A 120 10.34 22.36 0.36
N SER A 121 11.55 22.43 0.93
CA SER A 121 12.75 21.84 0.34
C SER A 121 12.73 20.30 0.34
N LEU A 122 11.89 19.66 1.17
CA LEU A 122 11.70 18.21 1.17
C LEU A 122 10.96 17.72 -0.08
N ASN A 123 10.16 18.58 -0.73
CA ASN A 123 9.47 18.26 -1.98
C ASN A 123 10.46 18.31 -3.17
N ASN A 124 11.43 17.41 -3.13
CA ASN A 124 12.44 17.23 -4.18
C ASN A 124 12.42 15.76 -4.61
N PRO A 125 12.33 15.47 -5.92
CA PRO A 125 12.29 14.09 -6.41
C PRO A 125 13.49 13.23 -5.97
N LYS A 126 14.67 13.83 -5.83
CA LYS A 126 15.86 13.12 -5.30
C LYS A 126 15.69 12.70 -3.85
N VAL A 127 15.04 13.54 -3.03
CA VAL A 127 14.72 13.24 -1.63
C VAL A 127 13.65 12.16 -1.56
N ALA A 128 12.59 12.27 -2.36
CA ALA A 128 11.54 11.27 -2.45
C ALA A 128 12.10 9.90 -2.84
N LEU A 129 12.98 9.81 -3.83
CA LEU A 129 13.61 8.55 -4.23
C LEU A 129 14.42 7.93 -3.08
N ARG A 130 15.20 8.73 -2.34
CA ARG A 130 15.94 8.24 -1.16
C ARG A 130 15.00 7.69 -0.08
N ILE A 131 13.91 8.41 0.21
CA ILE A 131 12.90 7.97 1.19
C ILE A 131 12.26 6.65 0.74
N ILE A 132 11.89 6.50 -0.53
CA ILE A 132 11.34 5.27 -1.09
C ILE A 132 12.32 4.11 -0.88
N ILE A 133 13.60 4.29 -1.25
CA ILE A 133 14.63 3.25 -1.09
C ILE A 133 14.80 2.86 0.38
N VAL A 134 14.85 3.83 1.29
CA VAL A 134 14.98 3.58 2.73
C VAL A 134 13.77 2.80 3.25
N ILE A 135 12.55 3.18 2.87
CA ILE A 135 11.32 2.47 3.27
C ILE A 135 11.34 1.02 2.78
N VAL A 136 11.71 0.80 1.51
CA VAL A 136 11.77 -0.55 0.94
C VAL A 136 12.78 -1.42 1.69
N ILE A 137 14.02 -0.93 1.86
CA ILE A 137 15.06 -1.67 2.56
C ILE A 137 14.67 -1.92 4.01
N ALA A 138 14.14 -0.92 4.71
CA ALA A 138 13.73 -1.05 6.11
C ALA A 138 12.68 -2.16 6.28
N TRP A 139 11.62 -2.18 5.46
CA TRP A 139 10.58 -3.20 5.58
C TRP A 139 11.05 -4.60 5.15
N LEU A 140 11.94 -4.71 4.17
CA LEU A 140 12.55 -5.99 3.82
C LEU A 140 13.42 -6.52 4.98
N CYS A 141 14.20 -5.65 5.62
CA CYS A 141 15.01 -6.06 6.77
C CYS A 141 14.16 -6.37 8.01
N ILE A 142 13.15 -5.55 8.33
CA ILE A 142 12.27 -5.77 9.50
C ILE A 142 11.54 -7.10 9.36
N ASN A 143 11.04 -7.43 8.19
CA ASN A 143 10.22 -8.62 7.98
C ASN A 143 11.04 -9.90 7.71
N ILE A 144 12.37 -9.82 7.71
CA ILE A 144 13.24 -10.98 7.40
C ILE A 144 13.04 -12.17 8.35
N TYR A 145 12.48 -11.94 9.52
CA TYR A 145 12.16 -12.99 10.48
C TYR A 145 11.00 -13.90 10.04
N ILE A 146 10.09 -13.41 9.17
CA ILE A 146 8.89 -14.15 8.75
C ILE A 146 9.22 -15.52 8.15
N PRO A 147 10.16 -15.67 7.21
CA PRO A 147 10.53 -16.98 6.69
C PRO A 147 11.06 -17.97 7.76
N PHE A 148 11.63 -17.46 8.85
CA PHE A 148 12.17 -18.30 9.92
C PHE A 148 11.08 -18.80 10.88
N VAL A 149 10.03 -18.01 11.05
CA VAL A 149 8.89 -18.35 11.95
C VAL A 149 7.87 -19.25 11.25
N MET A 150 7.85 -19.27 9.92
CA MET A 150 6.99 -20.19 9.16
C MET A 150 7.51 -21.61 9.25
N ALA A 151 6.70 -22.52 9.78
CA ALA A 151 6.97 -23.95 9.81
C ALA A 151 6.36 -24.63 8.59
N PHE A 152 7.19 -25.44 7.92
CA PHE A 152 6.76 -26.32 6.84
C PHE A 152 6.73 -27.75 7.41
N THR A 153 5.52 -28.26 7.59
CA THR A 153 5.27 -29.64 8.02
C THR A 153 4.65 -30.43 6.88
N GLU A 154 4.62 -31.76 6.97
CA GLU A 154 3.99 -32.62 5.97
C GLU A 154 2.55 -32.14 5.68
N ASN A 155 2.35 -31.56 4.50
CA ASN A 155 1.09 -30.99 3.98
C ASN A 155 0.58 -29.67 4.58
N ASN A 156 1.36 -28.95 5.39
CA ASN A 156 0.91 -27.67 5.94
C ASN A 156 2.01 -26.62 6.02
N CYS A 157 1.65 -25.38 5.70
CA CYS A 157 2.47 -24.19 5.88
C CYS A 157 1.82 -23.30 6.92
N LEU A 158 2.31 -23.32 8.16
CA LEU A 158 1.67 -22.65 9.30
C LEU A 158 2.70 -21.89 10.15
N MET A 159 2.24 -20.84 10.84
CA MET A 159 2.98 -20.27 11.97
C MET A 159 2.72 -21.08 13.23
N LEU A 160 3.79 -21.41 13.97
CA LEU A 160 3.68 -22.25 15.16
C LEU A 160 3.20 -21.45 16.39
N GLY A 161 2.20 -22.00 17.09
CA GLY A 161 1.86 -21.72 18.49
C GLY A 161 1.79 -20.25 18.88
N SER A 162 2.59 -19.84 19.83
CA SER A 162 2.63 -18.47 20.38
C SER A 162 2.99 -17.39 19.36
N THR A 163 3.76 -17.74 18.33
CA THR A 163 4.14 -16.80 17.26
C THR A 163 2.95 -16.41 16.39
N ALA A 164 1.98 -17.30 16.18
CA ALA A 164 0.77 -17.00 15.45
C ALA A 164 -0.11 -15.96 16.19
N LEU A 165 -0.18 -16.04 17.52
CA LEU A 165 -0.90 -15.06 18.34
C LEU A 165 -0.22 -13.67 18.29
N ILE A 166 1.10 -13.63 18.47
CA ILE A 166 1.87 -12.38 18.36
C ILE A 166 1.69 -11.76 16.97
N TRP A 167 1.72 -12.59 15.92
CA TRP A 167 1.49 -12.16 14.56
C TRP A 167 0.07 -11.59 14.36
N ALA A 168 -0.95 -12.22 14.91
CA ALA A 168 -2.33 -11.75 14.84
C ALA A 168 -2.48 -10.38 15.54
N ILE A 169 -1.93 -10.22 16.73
CA ILE A 169 -1.95 -8.93 17.48
C ILE A 169 -1.21 -7.85 16.67
N TYR A 170 -0.03 -8.17 16.14
CA TYR A 170 0.76 -7.24 15.32
C TYR A 170 0.00 -6.82 14.06
N THR A 171 -0.63 -7.74 13.34
CA THR A 171 -1.36 -7.44 12.10
C THR A 171 -2.62 -6.62 12.34
N VAL A 172 -3.26 -6.75 13.49
CA VAL A 172 -4.38 -5.88 13.88
C VAL A 172 -3.87 -4.50 14.31
N ALA A 173 -2.84 -4.44 15.15
CA ALA A 173 -2.35 -3.18 15.72
C ALA A 173 -1.66 -2.29 14.68
N VAL A 174 -0.69 -2.82 13.94
CA VAL A 174 0.17 -1.99 13.06
C VAL A 174 -0.48 -1.75 11.69
N PRO A 175 -0.70 -2.75 10.83
CA PRO A 175 -1.36 -2.49 9.56
C PRO A 175 -2.87 -2.24 9.68
N GLY A 176 -3.55 -2.79 10.70
CA GLY A 176 -4.99 -2.65 10.85
C GLY A 176 -5.44 -1.33 11.46
N ILE A 177 -4.74 -0.80 12.46
CA ILE A 177 -5.16 0.40 13.20
C ILE A 177 -4.19 1.56 13.00
N LEU A 178 -2.90 1.38 13.33
CA LEU A 178 -1.92 2.47 13.34
C LEU A 178 -1.77 3.10 11.95
N THR A 179 -1.64 2.30 10.91
CA THR A 179 -1.41 2.80 9.56
C THR A 179 -2.61 3.59 9.01
N PRO A 180 -3.88 3.12 9.07
CA PRO A 180 -5.04 3.93 8.66
C PRO A 180 -5.20 5.22 9.46
N VAL A 181 -4.89 5.21 10.76
CA VAL A 181 -4.92 6.42 11.60
C VAL A 181 -3.89 7.45 11.11
N LEU A 182 -2.66 7.01 10.85
CA LEU A 182 -1.61 7.89 10.31
C LEU A 182 -1.99 8.42 8.90
N MET A 183 -2.50 7.57 8.03
CA MET A 183 -2.95 7.98 6.68
C MET A 183 -4.06 9.03 6.77
N SER A 184 -5.06 8.81 7.62
CA SER A 184 -6.18 9.72 7.82
C SER A 184 -5.73 11.07 8.42
N THR A 185 -4.87 11.05 9.43
CA THR A 185 -4.38 12.27 10.08
C THR A 185 -3.54 13.12 9.13
N PHE A 186 -2.55 12.54 8.46
CA PHE A 186 -1.71 13.28 7.51
C PHE A 186 -2.46 13.69 6.25
N GLY A 187 -3.42 12.87 5.78
CA GLY A 187 -4.31 13.20 4.69
C GLY A 187 -5.16 14.43 5.00
N LEU A 188 -5.82 14.44 6.16
CA LEU A 188 -6.64 15.59 6.61
C LEU A 188 -5.79 16.85 6.82
N LEU A 189 -4.59 16.72 7.39
CA LEU A 189 -3.66 17.85 7.54
C LEU A 189 -3.22 18.42 6.19
N ALA A 190 -2.96 17.56 5.20
CA ALA A 190 -2.60 17.99 3.85
C ALA A 190 -3.74 18.78 3.17
N ILE A 191 -5.00 18.32 3.32
CA ILE A 191 -6.17 19.03 2.79
C ILE A 191 -6.35 20.37 3.49
N ARG A 192 -6.28 20.39 4.83
CA ARG A 192 -6.46 21.61 5.62
C ARG A 192 -5.43 22.68 5.26
N ASN A 193 -4.17 22.32 5.16
CA ASN A 193 -3.11 23.23 4.73
C ASN A 193 -3.33 23.76 3.31
N ARG A 194 -3.81 22.91 2.43
CA ARG A 194 -4.12 23.30 1.06
C ARG A 194 -5.27 24.32 1.00
N CYS A 195 -6.36 24.08 1.74
CA CYS A 195 -7.47 25.00 1.82
C CYS A 195 -7.04 26.37 2.36
N GLN A 196 -6.14 26.39 3.35
CA GLN A 196 -5.56 27.63 3.88
C GLN A 196 -4.70 28.36 2.85
N LEU A 197 -3.90 27.63 2.07
CA LEU A 197 -3.08 28.24 1.02
C LEU A 197 -3.95 28.80 -0.10
N GLN A 198 -5.00 28.10 -0.54
CA GLN A 198 -5.95 28.58 -1.55
C GLN A 198 -6.74 29.81 -1.07
N GLY A 199 -7.16 29.85 0.20
CA GLY A 199 -7.81 31.03 0.78
C GLY A 199 -6.92 32.28 0.74
N ARG A 200 -5.60 32.12 0.96
CA ARG A 200 -4.62 33.22 0.84
C ARG A 200 -4.34 33.63 -0.61
N LEU A 201 -4.38 32.67 -1.55
CA LEU A 201 -4.11 32.95 -2.97
C LEU A 201 -5.33 33.52 -3.70
N ASN A 202 -6.58 33.21 -3.27
CA ASN A 202 -7.79 33.81 -3.81
C ASN A 202 -7.93 35.30 -3.48
N GLY A 203 -7.17 35.80 -2.51
CA GLY A 203 -6.96 37.25 -2.31
C GLY A 203 -6.06 37.90 -3.37
N ASN A 204 -5.32 37.10 -4.14
CA ASN A 204 -4.46 37.56 -5.22
C ASN A 204 -4.58 36.60 -6.41
N ARG A 205 -5.45 36.97 -7.40
CA ARG A 205 -5.75 36.17 -8.60
C ARG A 205 -4.46 35.63 -9.25
N ASN A 206 -4.29 34.32 -9.37
CA ASN A 206 -4.04 33.61 -10.62
C ASN A 206 -3.63 32.14 -10.44
N TYR A 207 -4.29 31.26 -11.21
CA TYR A 207 -3.81 30.01 -11.80
C TYR A 207 -2.98 29.05 -10.92
N GLY A 208 -3.54 28.51 -9.88
CA GLY A 208 -2.96 27.42 -9.07
C GLY A 208 -3.55 26.05 -9.45
N ASN A 209 -2.97 25.43 -10.40
CA ASN A 209 -2.69 24.02 -10.62
C ASN A 209 -3.81 22.97 -10.37
N LYS A 210 -4.68 22.78 -11.37
CA LYS A 210 -5.61 21.62 -11.47
C LYS A 210 -4.92 20.28 -11.26
N ARG A 211 -3.64 20.16 -11.60
CA ARG A 211 -2.83 18.95 -11.52
C ARG A 211 -2.57 18.49 -10.07
N ASP A 212 -2.27 19.42 -9.17
CA ASP A 212 -2.05 19.09 -7.75
C ASP A 212 -3.36 18.70 -7.04
N TYR A 213 -4.50 19.21 -7.52
CA TYR A 213 -5.83 18.79 -7.05
C TYR A 213 -6.08 17.32 -7.38
N THR A 214 -5.85 16.93 -8.61
CA THR A 214 -6.06 15.55 -9.08
C THR A 214 -5.18 14.56 -8.31
N LEU A 215 -3.91 14.90 -8.07
CA LEU A 215 -3.00 14.05 -7.31
C LEU A 215 -3.42 13.89 -5.83
N THR A 216 -3.92 14.96 -5.22
CA THR A 216 -4.43 14.90 -3.83
C THR A 216 -5.70 14.07 -3.72
N VAL A 217 -6.61 14.19 -4.71
CA VAL A 217 -7.83 13.38 -4.77
C VAL A 217 -7.51 11.91 -5.02
N MET A 218 -6.52 11.59 -5.87
CA MET A 218 -6.06 10.22 -6.08
C MET A 218 -5.50 9.61 -4.80
N LEU A 219 -4.69 10.34 -4.04
CA LEU A 219 -4.19 9.87 -2.74
C LEU A 219 -5.31 9.60 -1.74
N LEU A 220 -6.33 10.44 -1.72
CA LEU A 220 -7.50 10.27 -0.84
C LEU A 220 -8.36 9.07 -1.22
N SER A 221 -8.50 8.78 -2.51
CA SER A 221 -9.25 7.61 -2.98
C SER A 221 -8.54 6.28 -2.68
N GLU A 222 -7.23 6.30 -2.41
CA GLU A 222 -6.48 5.12 -1.95
C GLU A 222 -6.54 4.93 -0.42
N VAL A 223 -6.95 5.97 0.32
CA VAL A 223 -7.09 5.94 1.80
C VAL A 223 -8.50 5.49 2.22
N LEU A 224 -9.52 5.70 1.40
CA LEU A 224 -10.91 5.28 1.62
C LEU A 224 -11.17 3.89 1.06
#